data_24b70416f9ec868540f79da6d655de7e
#
_entry.id   24b70416f9ec868540f79da6d655de7e
#
_cell.length_a   1.000
_cell.length_b   1.000
_cell.length_c   1.000
_cell.angle_alpha   90.00
_cell.angle_beta   90.00
_cell.angle_gamma   90.00
#
_symmetry.space_group_name_H-M   'P 1'
#
loop_
_entity.id
_entity.type
_entity.pdbx_description
1 polymer ?
#
loop_
_entity_poly.entity_id
_entity_poly.type
_entity_poly.pdbx_seq_one_letter_code
_entity_poly.pdbx_strand_id
1 'polypeptide(L)'
;MHDMPDWKIERTHDIIQWMFPTDIPSKHQPDAPVLTAEDIEAIKKDEHIKAIIQLSLTRMILYYEKDNYWITQKNHNFLRLTRILRCLWLVGLKHDYVCLQKALDEVFIDYPDIIGEETYLYWKNANNDEFMKNPKPETIGCYPPAPVRVTDDPELDELRAKLEFQGILPMVYGPRQQQQAIIDHHDYYDNWRNDI
;
A
#
# COMPACT_ATOMS: atom_id res chain seq x y z
N MET A 1 -16.07 9.77 -0.93
CA MET A 1 -14.89 8.95 -1.27
C MET A 1 -15.14 7.46 -1.06
N HIS A 2 -15.92 7.08 -0.06
CA HIS A 2 -16.33 5.68 0.20
C HIS A 2 -17.02 5.03 -1.01
N ASP A 3 -17.73 5.80 -1.80
CA ASP A 3 -18.51 5.32 -2.96
C ASP A 3 -17.74 5.38 -4.28
N MET A 4 -16.42 5.66 -4.24
CA MET A 4 -15.63 5.69 -5.47
C MET A 4 -15.39 4.26 -5.98
N PRO A 5 -15.83 3.92 -7.18
CA PRO A 5 -15.63 2.58 -7.74
C PRO A 5 -14.15 2.31 -8.04
N ASP A 6 -13.74 1.05 -7.97
CA ASP A 6 -12.33 0.63 -8.10
C ASP A 6 -11.70 1.07 -9.43
N TRP A 7 -12.43 0.97 -10.54
CA TRP A 7 -11.96 1.44 -11.84
C TRP A 7 -11.58 2.93 -11.84
N LYS A 8 -12.27 3.74 -11.02
CA LYS A 8 -11.97 5.15 -10.88
C LYS A 8 -10.73 5.38 -10.02
N ILE A 9 -10.53 4.58 -8.95
CA ILE A 9 -9.30 4.61 -8.16
C ILE A 9 -8.11 4.27 -9.03
N GLU A 10 -8.23 3.25 -9.89
CA GLU A 10 -7.16 2.84 -10.79
C GLU A 10 -6.77 3.95 -11.77
N ARG A 11 -7.76 4.60 -12.39
CA ARG A 11 -7.55 5.63 -13.40
C ARG A 11 -7.21 7.02 -12.85
N THR A 12 -7.52 7.29 -11.58
CA THR A 12 -7.27 8.60 -10.97
C THR A 12 -5.89 8.58 -10.32
N HIS A 13 -4.86 8.94 -11.09
CA HIS A 13 -3.47 8.81 -10.66
C HIS A 13 -3.04 9.79 -9.56
N ASP A 14 -3.78 10.87 -9.36
CA ASP A 14 -3.49 11.91 -8.36
C ASP A 14 -4.21 11.70 -7.02
N ILE A 15 -5.25 10.87 -6.98
CA ILE A 15 -6.06 10.69 -5.77
C ILE A 15 -5.23 10.26 -4.56
N ILE A 16 -4.24 9.41 -4.76
CA ILE A 16 -3.43 8.86 -3.68
C ILE A 16 -2.58 9.94 -3.01
N GLN A 17 -2.16 10.96 -3.74
CA GLN A 17 -1.37 12.06 -3.22
C GLN A 17 -2.19 12.97 -2.30
N TRP A 18 -3.49 13.09 -2.56
CA TRP A 18 -4.42 13.86 -1.74
C TRP A 18 -4.91 13.07 -0.53
N MET A 19 -5.13 11.77 -0.68
CA MET A 19 -5.56 10.90 0.42
C MET A 19 -4.44 10.65 1.43
N PHE A 20 -3.19 10.54 0.94
CA PHE A 20 -2.01 10.22 1.73
C PHE A 20 -0.88 11.20 1.41
N PRO A 21 -1.00 12.46 1.88
CA PRO A 21 0.04 13.45 1.69
C PRO A 21 1.30 13.07 2.48
N THR A 22 2.47 13.42 1.93
CA THR A 22 3.78 13.13 2.55
C THR A 22 4.67 14.36 2.53
N ASP A 23 5.81 14.28 3.20
CA ASP A 23 6.86 15.29 3.23
C ASP A 23 7.77 15.27 1.98
N ILE A 24 7.42 14.45 0.99
CA ILE A 24 8.18 14.30 -0.26
C ILE A 24 7.28 14.68 -1.44
N PRO A 25 7.71 15.62 -2.29
CA PRO A 25 6.95 16.02 -3.47
C PRO A 25 6.78 14.86 -4.45
N SER A 26 5.62 14.78 -5.08
CA SER A 26 5.35 13.78 -6.10
C SER A 26 5.94 14.22 -7.44
N LYS A 27 6.74 13.36 -8.07
CA LYS A 27 7.26 13.62 -9.44
C LYS A 27 6.15 13.59 -10.49
N HIS A 28 5.05 12.88 -10.21
CA HIS A 28 3.93 12.69 -11.15
C HIS A 28 2.80 13.71 -10.92
N GLN A 29 2.75 14.34 -9.74
CA GLN A 29 1.76 15.34 -9.36
C GLN A 29 2.42 16.47 -8.56
N PRO A 30 3.04 17.43 -9.25
CA PRO A 30 3.75 18.53 -8.59
C PRO A 30 2.85 19.42 -7.73
N ASP A 31 1.56 19.54 -8.07
CA ASP A 31 0.58 20.36 -7.38
C ASP A 31 -0.03 19.67 -6.12
N ALA A 32 0.32 18.40 -5.89
CA ALA A 32 -0.14 17.69 -4.70
C ALA A 32 0.48 18.26 -3.42
N PRO A 33 -0.25 18.25 -2.29
CA PRO A 33 0.24 18.81 -1.04
C PRO A 33 1.50 18.08 -0.56
N VAL A 34 2.47 18.88 -0.09
CA VAL A 34 3.68 18.39 0.59
C VAL A 34 3.61 18.87 2.03
N LEU A 35 3.64 17.93 2.97
CA LEU A 35 3.54 18.24 4.39
C LEU A 35 4.81 18.91 4.90
N THR A 36 4.66 20.03 5.59
CA THR A 36 5.72 20.63 6.40
C THR A 36 5.81 19.92 7.76
N ALA A 37 6.85 20.21 8.53
CA ALA A 37 6.99 19.70 9.90
C ALA A 37 5.82 20.18 10.79
N GLU A 38 5.38 21.42 10.60
CA GLU A 38 4.24 22.01 11.32
C GLU A 38 2.93 21.31 10.95
N ASP A 39 2.70 21.00 9.67
CA ASP A 39 1.52 20.25 9.22
C ASP A 39 1.48 18.85 9.84
N ILE A 40 2.62 18.15 9.86
CA ILE A 40 2.74 16.81 10.46
C ILE A 40 2.39 16.87 11.95
N GLU A 41 2.94 17.83 12.70
CA GLU A 41 2.67 17.97 14.12
C GLU A 41 1.21 18.39 14.40
N ALA A 42 0.60 19.16 13.51
CA ALA A 42 -0.83 19.50 13.59
C ALA A 42 -1.70 18.27 13.36
N ILE A 43 -1.43 17.49 12.30
CA ILE A 43 -2.19 16.28 11.98
C ILE A 43 -2.09 15.23 13.10
N LYS A 44 -0.90 15.04 13.69
CA LYS A 44 -0.72 14.09 14.81
C LYS A 44 -1.66 14.37 15.99
N LYS A 45 -2.05 15.64 16.19
CA LYS A 45 -2.93 16.08 17.28
C LYS A 45 -4.40 16.12 16.88
N ASP A 46 -4.71 16.03 15.59
CA ASP A 46 -6.08 16.12 15.07
C ASP A 46 -6.64 14.73 14.80
N GLU A 47 -7.44 14.25 15.76
CA GLU A 47 -8.09 12.93 15.66
C GLU A 47 -9.05 12.83 14.48
N HIS A 48 -9.66 13.96 14.05
CA HIS A 48 -10.58 13.94 12.92
C HIS A 48 -9.85 13.72 11.60
N ILE A 49 -8.72 14.41 11.38
CA ILE A 49 -7.89 14.19 10.18
C ILE A 49 -7.31 12.76 10.17
N LYS A 50 -6.84 12.27 11.33
CA LYS A 50 -6.35 10.88 11.44
C LYS A 50 -7.45 9.88 11.10
N ALA A 51 -8.68 10.07 11.58
CA ALA A 51 -9.81 9.20 11.24
C ALA A 51 -10.14 9.23 9.73
N ILE A 52 -10.02 10.36 9.06
CA ILE A 52 -10.18 10.46 7.60
C ILE A 52 -9.09 9.66 6.87
N ILE A 53 -7.83 9.74 7.33
CA ILE A 53 -6.73 8.98 6.74
C ILE A 53 -6.95 7.47 6.96
N GLN A 54 -7.40 7.04 8.13
CA GLN A 54 -7.73 5.63 8.43
C GLN A 54 -8.89 5.13 7.57
N LEU A 55 -9.93 5.94 7.37
CA LEU A 55 -11.03 5.60 6.46
C LEU A 55 -10.54 5.46 5.01
N SER A 56 -9.63 6.32 4.60
CA SER A 56 -8.98 6.25 3.29
C SER A 56 -8.12 4.98 3.17
N LEU A 57 -7.40 4.61 4.22
CA LEU A 57 -6.63 3.36 4.28
C LEU A 57 -7.54 2.15 4.14
N THR A 58 -8.63 2.09 4.91
CA THR A 58 -9.63 1.01 4.80
C THR A 58 -10.13 0.86 3.36
N ARG A 59 -10.44 1.99 2.68
CA ARG A 59 -10.88 1.96 1.27
C ARG A 59 -9.81 1.41 0.34
N MET A 60 -8.53 1.74 0.56
CA MET A 60 -7.43 1.22 -0.25
C MET A 60 -7.15 -0.26 0.04
N ILE A 61 -7.27 -0.70 1.29
CA ILE A 61 -7.15 -2.12 1.63
C ILE A 61 -8.22 -2.93 0.88
N LEU A 62 -9.50 -2.53 0.96
CA LEU A 62 -10.59 -3.18 0.22
C LEU A 62 -10.35 -3.23 -1.29
N TYR A 63 -9.70 -2.19 -1.85
CA TYR A 63 -9.33 -2.16 -3.25
C TYR A 63 -8.25 -3.18 -3.59
N TYR A 64 -7.21 -3.33 -2.76
CA TYR A 64 -6.11 -4.27 -2.99
C TYR A 64 -6.49 -5.73 -2.68
N GLU A 65 -7.43 -5.96 -1.77
CA GLU A 65 -7.87 -7.30 -1.37
C GLU A 65 -8.86 -7.93 -2.33
N LYS A 66 -9.53 -7.13 -3.15
CA LYS A 66 -10.56 -7.62 -4.06
C LYS A 66 -10.03 -8.64 -5.07
N ASP A 67 -8.86 -8.37 -5.60
CA ASP A 67 -8.14 -9.26 -6.50
C ASP A 67 -6.65 -8.87 -6.54
N ASN A 68 -5.82 -9.75 -7.10
CA ASN A 68 -4.37 -9.57 -7.15
C ASN A 68 -3.89 -8.91 -8.45
N TYR A 69 -4.76 -8.28 -9.26
CA TYR A 69 -4.39 -7.70 -10.55
C TYR A 69 -3.30 -6.62 -10.46
N TRP A 70 -3.16 -5.98 -9.30
CA TRP A 70 -2.13 -4.99 -9.03
C TRP A 70 -0.74 -5.62 -8.81
N ILE A 71 -0.65 -6.95 -8.60
CA ILE A 71 0.62 -7.67 -8.41
C ILE A 71 1.16 -8.05 -9.78
N THR A 72 1.63 -7.07 -10.52
CA THR A 72 2.26 -7.22 -11.83
C THR A 72 3.55 -6.41 -11.89
N GLN A 73 4.51 -6.84 -12.69
CA GLN A 73 5.81 -6.17 -12.77
C GLN A 73 5.66 -4.67 -13.09
N LYS A 74 6.40 -3.85 -12.35
CA LYS A 74 6.43 -2.37 -12.51
C LYS A 74 5.07 -1.70 -12.32
N ASN A 75 4.16 -2.30 -11.56
CA ASN A 75 2.86 -1.74 -11.30
C ASN A 75 2.95 -0.46 -10.45
N HIS A 76 2.25 0.58 -10.88
CA HIS A 76 2.24 1.87 -10.17
C HIS A 76 1.66 1.79 -8.74
N ASN A 77 0.90 0.75 -8.43
CA ASN A 77 0.37 0.51 -7.09
C ASN A 77 1.48 0.25 -6.05
N PHE A 78 2.65 -0.23 -6.46
CA PHE A 78 3.79 -0.37 -5.56
C PHE A 78 4.25 0.99 -4.98
N LEU A 79 4.28 2.03 -5.82
CA LEU A 79 4.59 3.39 -5.37
C LEU A 79 3.47 3.98 -4.50
N ARG A 80 2.21 3.65 -4.80
CA ARG A 80 1.06 4.05 -3.98
C ARG A 80 1.17 3.47 -2.56
N LEU A 81 1.51 2.19 -2.44
CA LEU A 81 1.70 1.51 -1.15
C LEU A 81 2.86 2.12 -0.35
N THR A 82 3.99 2.41 -1.02
CA THR A 82 5.10 3.14 -0.37
C THR A 82 4.62 4.50 0.19
N ARG A 83 3.82 5.24 -0.58
CA ARG A 83 3.29 6.53 -0.14
C ARG A 83 2.32 6.41 1.03
N ILE A 84 1.45 5.39 1.01
CA ILE A 84 0.53 5.10 2.12
C ILE A 84 1.33 4.83 3.40
N LEU A 85 2.31 3.92 3.34
CA LEU A 85 3.19 3.62 4.47
C LEU A 85 3.87 4.89 5.00
N ARG A 86 4.45 5.71 4.11
CA ARG A 86 5.11 6.97 4.52
C ARG A 86 4.15 7.92 5.23
N CYS A 87 2.94 8.10 4.69
CA CYS A 87 1.93 8.95 5.30
C CYS A 87 1.56 8.47 6.71
N LEU A 88 1.23 7.19 6.86
CA LEU A 88 0.84 6.60 8.15
C LEU A 88 1.92 6.82 9.21
N TRP A 89 3.19 6.64 8.83
CA TRP A 89 4.32 6.89 9.74
C TRP A 89 4.40 8.36 10.15
N LEU A 90 4.36 9.29 9.19
CA LEU A 90 4.48 10.72 9.43
C LEU A 90 3.39 11.25 10.36
N VAL A 91 2.14 10.84 10.14
CA VAL A 91 0.99 11.34 10.91
C VAL A 91 0.78 10.61 12.24
N GLY A 92 1.65 9.67 12.59
CA GLY A 92 1.64 8.98 13.87
C GLY A 92 0.66 7.80 13.97
N LEU A 93 0.11 7.33 12.85
CA LEU A 93 -0.74 6.13 12.76
C LEU A 93 0.16 4.87 12.72
N LYS A 94 0.96 4.69 13.79
CA LYS A 94 2.00 3.66 13.83
C LYS A 94 1.46 2.22 13.82
N HIS A 95 0.32 2.01 14.45
CA HIS A 95 -0.33 0.69 14.43
C HIS A 95 -0.73 0.32 13.02
N ASP A 96 -1.42 1.20 12.31
CA ASP A 96 -1.85 0.99 10.92
C ASP A 96 -0.64 0.80 9.99
N TYR A 97 0.45 1.56 10.22
CA TYR A 97 1.71 1.39 9.50
C TYR A 97 2.28 -0.03 9.67
N VAL A 98 2.39 -0.53 10.91
CA VAL A 98 2.95 -1.86 11.20
C VAL A 98 2.08 -2.95 10.58
N CYS A 99 0.77 -2.83 10.68
CA CYS A 99 -0.16 -3.79 10.11
C CYS A 99 -0.05 -3.86 8.58
N LEU A 100 -0.03 -2.70 7.90
CA LEU A 100 0.14 -2.67 6.45
C LEU A 100 1.51 -3.22 6.04
N GLN A 101 2.58 -2.88 6.77
CA GLN A 101 3.92 -3.38 6.47
C GLN A 101 3.99 -4.91 6.59
N LYS A 102 3.41 -5.51 7.64
CA LYS A 102 3.33 -6.98 7.79
C LYS A 102 2.55 -7.62 6.63
N ALA A 103 1.42 -7.06 6.24
CA ALA A 103 0.67 -7.55 5.09
C ALA A 103 1.49 -7.52 3.79
N LEU A 104 2.28 -6.46 3.58
CA LEU A 104 3.16 -6.34 2.42
C LEU A 104 4.39 -7.27 2.50
N ASP A 105 4.86 -7.62 3.71
CA ASP A 105 5.86 -8.66 3.91
C ASP A 105 5.34 -10.03 3.41
N GLU A 106 4.08 -10.38 3.72
CA GLU A 106 3.43 -11.60 3.22
C GLU A 106 3.32 -11.58 1.67
N VAL A 107 2.88 -10.45 1.11
CA VAL A 107 2.79 -10.30 -0.36
C VAL A 107 4.17 -10.46 -1.00
N PHE A 108 5.24 -9.92 -0.41
CA PHE A 108 6.60 -10.09 -0.93
C PHE A 108 7.07 -11.54 -0.85
N ILE A 109 6.74 -12.27 0.24
CA ILE A 109 7.04 -13.71 0.37
C ILE A 109 6.41 -14.52 -0.77
N ASP A 110 5.17 -14.19 -1.13
CA ASP A 110 4.41 -14.92 -2.15
C ASP A 110 4.82 -14.53 -3.59
N TYR A 111 5.26 -13.27 -3.81
CA TYR A 111 5.54 -12.72 -5.15
C TYR A 111 6.89 -11.97 -5.25
N PRO A 112 8.03 -12.55 -4.81
CA PRO A 112 9.30 -11.83 -4.72
C PRO A 112 9.82 -11.36 -6.08
N ASP A 113 9.67 -12.19 -7.13
CA ASP A 113 10.16 -11.90 -8.48
C ASP A 113 9.33 -10.80 -9.19
N ILE A 114 8.07 -10.63 -8.79
CA ILE A 114 7.17 -9.62 -9.36
C ILE A 114 7.40 -8.26 -8.71
N ILE A 115 7.45 -8.24 -7.38
CA ILE A 115 7.60 -7.02 -6.59
C ILE A 115 9.03 -6.48 -6.72
N GLY A 116 10.01 -7.38 -6.64
CA GLY A 116 11.42 -7.07 -6.70
C GLY A 116 11.94 -6.45 -5.40
N GLU A 117 13.22 -6.69 -5.15
CA GLU A 117 13.91 -6.27 -3.92
C GLU A 117 13.92 -4.75 -3.74
N GLU A 118 14.05 -3.99 -4.82
CA GLU A 118 14.04 -2.52 -4.77
C GLU A 118 12.72 -1.99 -4.22
N THR A 119 11.59 -2.47 -4.71
CA THR A 119 10.25 -2.09 -4.22
C THR A 119 10.10 -2.44 -2.74
N TYR A 120 10.48 -3.67 -2.38
CA TYR A 120 10.42 -4.14 -1.01
C TYR A 120 11.28 -3.30 -0.07
N LEU A 121 12.48 -2.88 -0.51
CA LEU A 121 13.34 -2.00 0.25
C LEU A 121 12.67 -0.65 0.56
N TYR A 122 11.94 -0.06 -0.41
CA TYR A 122 11.16 1.15 -0.17
C TYR A 122 10.04 0.93 0.86
N TRP A 123 9.35 -0.21 0.81
CA TRP A 123 8.32 -0.53 1.81
C TRP A 123 8.91 -0.66 3.21
N LYS A 124 10.04 -1.35 3.35
CA LYS A 124 10.73 -1.52 4.65
C LYS A 124 11.31 -0.24 5.22
N ASN A 125 11.67 0.71 4.38
CA ASN A 125 12.29 1.98 4.79
C ASN A 125 11.34 3.19 4.69
N ALA A 126 10.04 2.99 4.53
CA ALA A 126 9.07 4.07 4.45
C ALA A 126 9.06 4.97 5.73
N ASN A 127 9.53 4.45 6.86
CA ASN A 127 9.72 5.17 8.12
C ASN A 127 11.10 5.82 8.28
N ASN A 128 12.02 5.62 7.35
CA ASN A 128 13.38 6.15 7.41
C ASN A 128 13.46 7.46 6.63
N ASP A 129 13.59 8.57 7.33
CA ASP A 129 13.60 9.92 6.72
C ASP A 129 14.77 10.14 5.77
N GLU A 130 15.95 9.66 6.12
CA GLU A 130 17.15 9.82 5.28
C GLU A 130 17.02 9.00 3.99
N PHE A 131 16.60 7.73 4.10
CA PHE A 131 16.39 6.88 2.96
C PHE A 131 15.32 7.44 2.01
N MET A 132 14.18 7.86 2.55
CA MET A 132 13.06 8.33 1.74
C MET A 132 13.36 9.65 1.02
N LYS A 133 14.16 10.54 1.61
CA LYS A 133 14.55 11.83 1.00
C LYS A 133 15.74 11.70 0.05
N ASN A 134 16.66 10.79 0.34
CA ASN A 134 17.90 10.60 -0.42
C ASN A 134 18.20 9.10 -0.59
N PRO A 135 17.41 8.36 -1.38
CA PRO A 135 17.68 6.94 -1.62
C PRO A 135 19.03 6.77 -2.33
N LYS A 136 20.03 6.23 -1.63
CA LYS A 136 21.34 6.00 -2.21
C LYS A 136 21.37 4.62 -2.91
N PRO A 137 21.95 4.50 -4.11
CA PRO A 137 22.10 3.23 -4.78
C PRO A 137 22.83 2.16 -3.95
N GLU A 138 23.76 2.60 -3.10
CA GLU A 138 24.53 1.73 -2.20
C GLU A 138 23.66 1.10 -1.10
N THR A 139 22.59 1.77 -0.70
CA THR A 139 21.62 1.27 0.29
C THR A 139 20.71 0.21 -0.32
N ILE A 140 20.53 0.24 -1.65
CA ILE A 140 19.74 -0.73 -2.42
C ILE A 140 20.42 -2.11 -2.46
N GLY A 141 21.72 -2.21 -2.15
CA GLY A 141 22.45 -3.49 -2.06
C GLY A 141 22.48 -4.13 -0.67
N CYS A 142 21.98 -3.45 0.36
CA CYS A 142 21.89 -3.98 1.73
C CYS A 142 20.45 -4.37 2.04
N TYR A 143 19.97 -5.43 1.38
CA TYR A 143 18.61 -5.92 1.60
C TYR A 143 18.43 -6.43 3.02
N PRO A 144 17.32 -6.07 3.71
CA PRO A 144 16.94 -6.78 4.90
C PRO A 144 16.78 -8.27 4.56
N PRO A 145 17.08 -9.19 5.49
CA PRO A 145 16.80 -10.60 5.25
C PRO A 145 15.33 -10.75 4.83
N ALA A 146 15.10 -11.65 3.87
CA ALA A 146 13.74 -11.95 3.44
C ALA A 146 12.87 -12.22 4.68
N PRO A 147 11.66 -11.66 4.73
CA PRO A 147 10.77 -11.89 5.87
C PRO A 147 10.52 -13.39 6.01
N VAL A 148 10.58 -13.88 7.23
CA VAL A 148 10.17 -15.25 7.54
C VAL A 148 8.70 -15.22 7.88
N ARG A 149 7.91 -16.07 7.22
CA ARG A 149 6.48 -16.20 7.54
C ARG A 149 6.32 -16.60 8.99
N VAL A 150 5.77 -15.71 9.80
CA VAL A 150 5.42 -16.01 11.18
C VAL A 150 4.01 -16.61 11.17
N THR A 151 3.94 -17.93 11.31
CA THR A 151 2.68 -18.67 11.26
C THR A 151 1.75 -18.40 12.44
N ASP A 152 2.30 -17.87 13.55
CA ASP A 152 1.59 -17.62 14.80
C ASP A 152 1.93 -16.22 15.34
N ASP A 153 1.56 -15.15 14.63
CA ASP A 153 1.69 -13.78 15.15
C ASP A 153 0.34 -13.34 15.75
N PRO A 154 0.21 -13.30 17.09
CA PRO A 154 -1.05 -12.95 17.75
C PRO A 154 -1.54 -11.53 17.42
N GLU A 155 -0.66 -10.58 17.09
CA GLU A 155 -1.06 -9.23 16.66
C GLU A 155 -1.68 -9.24 15.28
N LEU A 156 -1.17 -10.10 14.38
CA LEU A 156 -1.73 -10.29 13.03
C LEU A 156 -3.08 -10.99 13.10
N ASP A 157 -3.23 -11.98 13.99
CA ASP A 157 -4.48 -12.70 14.19
C ASP A 157 -5.53 -11.81 14.86
N GLU A 158 -5.15 -10.96 15.80
CA GLU A 158 -6.05 -9.96 16.39
C GLU A 158 -6.50 -8.93 15.36
N LEU A 159 -5.61 -8.49 14.46
CA LEU A 159 -5.95 -7.61 13.36
C LEU A 159 -6.90 -8.28 12.37
N ARG A 160 -6.62 -9.51 11.96
CA ARG A 160 -7.51 -10.32 11.10
C ARG A 160 -8.89 -10.44 11.73
N ALA A 161 -8.97 -10.84 13.00
CA ALA A 161 -10.21 -10.96 13.73
C ALA A 161 -10.99 -9.63 13.83
N LYS A 162 -10.28 -8.52 14.00
CA LYS A 162 -10.88 -7.19 14.08
C LYS A 162 -11.42 -6.71 12.72
N LEU A 163 -10.74 -7.02 11.64
CA LEU A 163 -11.15 -6.71 10.28
C LEU A 163 -12.30 -7.64 9.82
N GLU A 164 -12.26 -8.93 10.20
CA GLU A 164 -13.36 -9.87 10.00
C GLU A 164 -14.62 -9.48 10.77
N PHE A 165 -14.49 -9.08 12.04
CA PHE A 165 -15.60 -8.61 12.87
C PHE A 165 -16.25 -7.33 12.33
N GLN A 166 -15.49 -6.47 11.66
CA GLN A 166 -16.00 -5.27 11.01
C GLN A 166 -16.60 -5.55 9.62
N GLY A 167 -16.64 -6.79 9.18
CA GLY A 167 -17.12 -7.18 7.84
C GLY A 167 -16.21 -6.67 6.71
N ILE A 168 -14.96 -6.35 7.02
CA ILE A 168 -13.99 -5.73 6.12
C ILE A 168 -13.14 -6.77 5.39
N LEU A 169 -13.05 -8.00 5.94
CA LEU A 169 -12.32 -9.10 5.30
C LEU A 169 -13.24 -10.28 4.93
N PRO A 170 -13.38 -10.59 3.65
CA PRO A 170 -13.49 -11.97 3.23
C PRO A 170 -12.13 -12.44 2.70
N MET A 171 -11.48 -13.28 3.49
CA MET A 171 -10.48 -14.26 3.10
C MET A 171 -9.58 -13.93 1.90
N VAL A 172 -8.39 -13.45 2.18
CA VAL A 172 -7.25 -13.72 1.31
C VAL A 172 -6.44 -14.83 1.98
N TYR A 173 -6.49 -16.02 1.40
CA TYR A 173 -5.39 -16.99 1.32
C TYR A 173 -5.94 -18.38 0.98
N GLY A 174 -5.95 -18.69 -0.32
CA GLY A 174 -6.01 -20.05 -0.84
C GLY A 174 -5.03 -20.17 -2.00
N PRO A 175 -4.05 -21.10 -1.93
CA PRO A 175 -3.02 -21.21 -2.94
C PRO A 175 -3.56 -21.85 -4.21
N ARG A 176 -3.13 -21.35 -5.37
CA ARG A 176 -3.23 -21.96 -6.73
C ARG A 176 -4.55 -21.90 -7.50
N GLN A 177 -5.73 -21.76 -6.91
CA GLN A 177 -6.96 -21.61 -7.69
C GLN A 177 -7.18 -20.20 -8.24
N GLN A 178 -6.46 -19.20 -7.69
CA GLN A 178 -6.54 -17.80 -8.12
C GLN A 178 -5.66 -17.48 -9.34
N GLN A 179 -4.64 -18.28 -9.65
CA GLN A 179 -3.84 -18.05 -10.86
C GLN A 179 -4.64 -18.21 -12.15
N GLN A 180 -5.64 -19.06 -12.18
CA GLN A 180 -6.49 -19.25 -13.36
C GLN A 180 -7.46 -18.06 -13.54
N ALA A 181 -7.99 -17.51 -12.44
CA ALA A 181 -8.84 -16.31 -12.50
C ALA A 181 -8.08 -15.05 -12.97
N ILE A 182 -6.77 -14.96 -12.69
CA ILE A 182 -5.90 -13.86 -13.14
C ILE A 182 -5.71 -13.92 -14.66
N ILE A 183 -5.53 -15.11 -15.23
CA ILE A 183 -5.37 -15.32 -16.69
C ILE A 183 -6.66 -14.93 -17.41
N ASP A 184 -7.80 -15.38 -16.93
CA ASP A 184 -9.12 -15.09 -17.52
C ASP A 184 -9.48 -13.59 -17.44
N HIS A 185 -8.97 -12.88 -16.42
CA HIS A 185 -9.19 -11.45 -16.24
C HIS A 185 -8.26 -10.58 -17.10
N HIS A 186 -7.05 -11.06 -17.41
CA HIS A 186 -6.12 -10.38 -18.31
C HIS A 186 -6.71 -10.28 -19.73
N ASP A 187 -7.31 -11.37 -20.21
CA ASP A 187 -7.98 -11.41 -21.52
C ASP A 187 -9.18 -10.44 -21.61
N TYR A 188 -9.88 -10.20 -20.49
CA TYR A 188 -10.98 -9.25 -20.43
C TYR A 188 -10.50 -7.79 -20.59
N TYR A 189 -9.38 -7.42 -19.94
CA TYR A 189 -8.83 -6.07 -19.99
C TYR A 189 -8.07 -5.77 -21.29
N ASP A 190 -7.40 -6.75 -21.88
CA ASP A 190 -6.69 -6.59 -23.15
C ASP A 190 -7.69 -6.44 -24.33
N ASN A 191 -8.81 -7.14 -24.29
CA ASN A 191 -9.89 -6.95 -25.27
C ASN A 191 -10.52 -5.55 -25.16
N TRP A 192 -10.63 -5.02 -23.94
CA TRP A 192 -11.22 -3.69 -23.72
C TRP A 192 -10.30 -2.52 -24.12
N ARG A 193 -8.96 -2.71 -24.08
CA ARG A 193 -7.97 -1.72 -24.58
C ARG A 193 -7.98 -1.55 -26.08
N ASN A 194 -8.45 -2.54 -26.82
CA ASN A 194 -8.47 -2.52 -28.27
C ASN A 194 -9.77 -1.95 -28.85
N ASP A 195 -10.77 -1.66 -28.00
CA ASP A 195 -12.08 -1.09 -28.42
C ASP A 195 -12.21 0.44 -28.15
N ILE A 196 -11.10 1.14 -27.81
CA ILE A 196 -11.00 2.60 -27.70
C ILE A 196 -9.88 3.09 -28.61
#